data_398365ba61a55f1797bca8069acff494
#
_entry.id   398365ba61a55f1797bca8069acff494
#
_cell.length_a   1.000
_cell.length_b   1.000
_cell.length_c   1.000
_cell.angle_alpha   90.00
_cell.angle_beta   90.00
_cell.angle_gamma   90.00
#
_symmetry.space_group_name_H-M   'P 1'
#
loop_
_entity.id
_entity.type
_entity.pdbx_description
1 polymer ?
#
loop_
_entity_poly.entity_id
_entity_poly.type
_entity_poly.pdbx_seq_one_letter_code
_entity_poly.pdbx_strand_id
1 'polypeptide(L)'
;GMAFTAGGRLEVSQTSGPSADFNRTNDGQVIKFLVGGTAVGSIGSAGGGSEIYFTGNVSGTAGLYMANSSRVVPMRSGSISDNTVDCGHPSYRFDDIYATNGSIQTSDQNEKQQIASLTTAEITAAKAISQLFKTFKWNDKVEAKGDGARTHTGVIAQEVQTAMSNAGLDAADYAFWCSNTWTDDDGNSQTRMGIRYPELLAFVGAATEQRLANIETRLTALEAN
;
A
#
# COMPACT_ATOMS: atom_id res chain seq x y z
N GLY A 1 42.66 -0.56 5.36
CA GLY A 1 43.30 0.62 4.81
C GLY A 1 42.28 1.51 4.06
N MET A 2 42.68 2.74 3.77
CA MET A 2 41.91 3.69 2.96
C MET A 2 42.69 4.00 1.70
N ALA A 3 42.06 3.98 0.56
CA ALA A 3 42.69 4.26 -0.73
C ALA A 3 41.79 5.08 -1.64
N PHE A 4 42.37 5.99 -2.44
CA PHE A 4 41.75 6.65 -3.57
C PHE A 4 42.23 6.00 -4.85
N THR A 5 41.35 5.47 -5.67
CA THR A 5 41.67 4.88 -6.96
C THR A 5 41.85 5.97 -8.02
N ALA A 6 42.49 5.64 -9.16
CA ALA A 6 42.66 6.57 -10.27
C ALA A 6 41.35 7.11 -10.84
N GLY A 7 40.21 6.43 -10.63
CA GLY A 7 38.85 6.89 -10.99
C GLY A 7 38.19 7.74 -9.91
N GLY A 8 38.88 8.20 -8.87
CA GLY A 8 38.32 9.02 -7.78
C GLY A 8 37.48 8.25 -6.78
N ARG A 9 37.53 6.91 -6.77
CA ARG A 9 36.80 6.06 -5.84
C ARG A 9 37.56 5.93 -4.52
N LEU A 10 36.88 6.11 -3.39
CA LEU A 10 37.36 5.80 -2.05
C LEU A 10 37.06 4.33 -1.74
N GLU A 11 38.08 3.54 -1.45
CA GLU A 11 37.96 2.17 -0.94
C GLU A 11 38.44 2.10 0.50
N VAL A 12 37.56 1.56 1.37
CA VAL A 12 37.89 1.27 2.77
C VAL A 12 37.60 -0.19 3.02
N SER A 13 38.64 -0.96 3.43
CA SER A 13 38.51 -2.39 3.70
C SER A 13 39.04 -2.75 5.07
N GLN A 14 38.34 -3.65 5.76
CA GLN A 14 38.66 -4.17 7.06
C GLN A 14 38.30 -5.66 7.12
N THR A 15 39.13 -6.46 7.83
CA THR A 15 38.87 -7.91 7.99
C THR A 15 37.93 -8.22 9.15
N SER A 16 37.82 -7.34 10.13
CA SER A 16 36.91 -7.46 11.28
C SER A 16 36.62 -6.08 11.87
N GLY A 17 35.41 -5.89 12.43
CA GLY A 17 34.94 -4.61 12.94
C GLY A 17 34.46 -3.66 11.85
N PRO A 18 34.03 -2.43 12.19
CA PRO A 18 33.59 -1.42 11.24
C PRO A 18 34.71 -0.98 10.31
N SER A 19 34.43 -0.86 9.01
CA SER A 19 35.41 -0.37 8.02
C SER A 19 35.60 1.15 8.09
N ALA A 20 34.59 1.89 8.54
CA ALA A 20 34.62 3.34 8.73
C ALA A 20 33.62 3.75 9.79
N ASP A 21 34.01 4.70 10.63
CA ASP A 21 33.11 5.38 11.57
C ASP A 21 32.88 6.81 11.08
N PHE A 22 31.62 7.15 10.87
CA PHE A 22 31.18 8.49 10.55
C PHE A 22 30.53 9.08 11.80
N ASN A 23 31.26 9.97 12.49
CA ASN A 23 30.85 10.52 13.78
C ASN A 23 30.47 12.01 13.67
N ARG A 24 29.38 12.35 14.35
CA ARG A 24 28.91 13.72 14.58
C ARG A 24 28.54 13.86 16.06
N THR A 25 28.89 14.98 16.68
CA THR A 25 28.68 15.19 18.14
C THR A 25 27.24 15.49 18.54
N ASN A 26 26.37 15.86 17.60
CA ASN A 26 24.94 16.16 17.82
C ASN A 26 24.10 15.63 16.65
N ASP A 27 22.78 15.65 16.81
CA ASP A 27 21.83 15.22 15.78
C ASP A 27 22.00 15.98 14.46
N GLY A 28 21.69 15.31 13.38
CA GLY A 28 21.70 15.85 12.02
C GLY A 28 22.33 14.93 10.99
N GLN A 29 22.62 15.47 9.83
CA GLN A 29 23.18 14.73 8.71
C GLN A 29 24.61 14.29 9.00
N VAL A 30 24.88 12.99 8.97
CA VAL A 30 26.21 12.39 9.13
C VAL A 30 26.86 12.14 7.76
N ILE A 31 26.10 11.68 6.79
CA ILE A 31 26.54 11.47 5.41
C ILE A 31 25.59 12.25 4.48
N LYS A 32 26.16 12.98 3.52
CA LYS A 32 25.43 13.64 2.45
C LYS A 32 25.77 13.04 1.10
N PHE A 33 24.75 12.84 0.27
CA PHE A 33 24.88 12.48 -1.13
C PHE A 33 24.64 13.70 -2.00
N LEU A 34 25.58 14.05 -2.86
CA LEU A 34 25.52 15.24 -3.71
C LEU A 34 25.62 14.85 -5.18
N VAL A 35 24.88 15.59 -6.02
CA VAL A 35 25.01 15.58 -7.48
C VAL A 35 25.24 17.01 -7.93
N GLY A 36 26.35 17.27 -8.64
CA GLY A 36 26.70 18.62 -9.09
C GLY A 36 26.79 19.66 -7.94
N GLY A 37 27.22 19.22 -6.74
CA GLY A 37 27.32 20.08 -5.56
C GLY A 37 26.00 20.28 -4.79
N THR A 38 24.87 19.79 -5.32
CA THR A 38 23.55 19.87 -4.67
C THR A 38 23.27 18.59 -3.88
N ALA A 39 22.85 18.71 -2.61
CA ALA A 39 22.51 17.56 -1.79
C ALA A 39 21.20 16.92 -2.28
N VAL A 40 21.25 15.62 -2.64
CA VAL A 40 20.11 14.84 -3.12
C VAL A 40 19.60 13.86 -2.07
N GLY A 41 20.39 13.54 -1.05
CA GLY A 41 20.00 12.65 0.04
C GLY A 41 21.00 12.69 1.19
N SER A 42 20.60 12.10 2.33
CA SER A 42 21.45 11.99 3.52
C SER A 42 21.11 10.78 4.38
N ILE A 43 22.10 10.36 5.17
CA ILE A 43 21.95 9.50 6.34
C ILE A 43 22.31 10.38 7.55
N GLY A 44 21.52 10.29 8.61
CA GLY A 44 21.76 11.09 9.80
C GLY A 44 21.22 10.47 11.09
N SER A 45 21.48 11.15 12.19
CA SER A 45 20.99 10.82 13.51
C SER A 45 19.99 11.83 14.03
N ALA A 46 19.13 11.40 14.97
CA ALA A 46 18.15 12.20 15.66
C ALA A 46 17.92 11.65 17.08
N GLY A 47 17.00 12.25 17.83
CA GLY A 47 16.57 11.75 19.15
C GLY A 47 17.70 11.69 20.18
N GLY A 48 18.62 12.65 20.17
CA GLY A 48 19.77 12.66 21.06
C GLY A 48 20.81 11.58 20.75
N GLY A 49 20.91 11.17 19.47
CA GLY A 49 21.83 10.15 18.99
C GLY A 49 21.32 8.70 19.12
N SER A 50 20.04 8.50 19.45
CA SER A 50 19.44 7.17 19.60
C SER A 50 18.68 6.68 18.38
N GLU A 51 18.55 7.48 17.36
CA GLU A 51 17.73 7.25 16.16
C GLU A 51 18.52 7.52 14.89
N ILE A 52 18.16 6.86 13.79
CA ILE A 52 18.80 7.02 12.50
C ILE A 52 17.76 7.23 11.40
N TYR A 53 18.11 8.00 10.38
CA TYR A 53 17.24 8.18 9.21
C TYR A 53 18.01 8.07 7.89
N PHE A 54 17.26 7.68 6.85
CA PHE A 54 17.65 7.77 5.45
C PHE A 54 16.61 8.65 4.75
N THR A 55 17.02 9.71 4.09
CA THR A 55 16.07 10.60 3.43
C THR A 55 16.63 11.22 2.17
N GLY A 56 15.75 11.46 1.18
CA GLY A 56 16.05 12.38 0.10
C GLY A 56 15.90 13.82 0.58
N ASN A 57 16.73 14.72 0.05
CA ASN A 57 16.74 16.14 0.41
C ASN A 57 16.01 17.01 -0.63
N VAL A 58 15.53 16.41 -1.73
CA VAL A 58 14.75 17.10 -2.75
C VAL A 58 13.27 17.08 -2.36
N SER A 59 12.54 18.14 -2.70
CA SER A 59 11.11 18.24 -2.43
C SER A 59 10.35 17.02 -2.99
N GLY A 60 9.50 16.39 -2.17
CA GLY A 60 8.71 15.23 -2.52
C GLY A 60 9.41 13.87 -2.39
N THR A 61 10.71 13.81 -2.11
CA THR A 61 11.40 12.53 -1.93
C THR A 61 11.04 11.84 -0.62
N ALA A 62 10.83 10.52 -0.70
CA ALA A 62 10.57 9.67 0.45
C ALA A 62 11.85 9.32 1.23
N GLY A 63 11.65 8.91 2.48
CA GLY A 63 12.69 8.42 3.37
C GLY A 63 12.13 7.54 4.47
N LEU A 64 13.01 6.99 5.28
CA LEU A 64 12.68 6.15 6.43
C LEU A 64 13.41 6.65 7.67
N TYR A 65 12.69 6.68 8.78
CA TYR A 65 13.18 7.03 10.11
C TYR A 65 13.03 5.84 11.04
N MET A 66 14.12 5.38 11.62
CA MET A 66 14.16 4.29 12.59
C MET A 66 14.14 4.89 13.99
N ALA A 67 12.94 4.90 14.59
CA ALA A 67 12.71 5.46 15.90
C ALA A 67 13.11 4.49 17.03
N ASN A 68 13.60 5.01 18.14
CA ASN A 68 14.01 4.25 19.34
C ASN A 68 12.87 3.46 19.99
N SER A 69 11.62 3.72 19.62
CA SER A 69 10.42 3.00 20.07
C SER A 69 10.10 1.76 19.22
N SER A 70 11.08 1.17 18.54
CA SER A 70 10.94 -0.02 17.68
C SER A 70 9.99 0.18 16.49
N ARG A 71 9.98 1.38 15.90
CA ARG A 71 9.15 1.74 14.75
C ARG A 71 9.99 2.23 13.58
N VAL A 72 9.55 1.89 12.38
CA VAL A 72 9.98 2.51 11.13
C VAL A 72 8.89 3.48 10.70
N VAL A 73 9.24 4.75 10.55
CA VAL A 73 8.29 5.85 10.28
C VAL A 73 8.60 6.46 8.92
N PRO A 74 7.60 6.81 8.10
CA PRO A 74 7.83 7.46 6.82
C PRO A 74 8.37 8.88 6.98
N MET A 75 9.23 9.27 6.05
CA MET A 75 9.73 10.65 5.91
C MET A 75 9.45 11.18 4.51
N ARG A 76 9.24 12.49 4.41
CA ARG A 76 9.14 13.19 3.13
C ARG A 76 9.92 14.50 3.20
N SER A 77 10.73 14.76 2.17
CA SER A 77 11.52 16.01 2.07
C SER A 77 12.38 16.28 3.31
N GLY A 78 12.94 15.24 3.94
CA GLY A 78 13.82 15.35 5.09
C GLY A 78 13.13 15.44 6.47
N SER A 79 11.81 15.36 6.55
CA SER A 79 11.04 15.41 7.80
C SER A 79 10.15 14.18 7.97
N ILE A 80 9.85 13.79 9.22
CA ILE A 80 8.81 12.79 9.52
C ILE A 80 7.49 13.28 8.92
N SER A 81 6.73 12.38 8.32
CA SER A 81 5.54 12.72 7.56
C SER A 81 4.43 11.69 7.81
N ASP A 82 3.21 12.17 7.93
CA ASP A 82 2.02 11.36 8.06
C ASP A 82 1.18 11.40 6.79
N ASN A 83 0.65 10.25 6.37
CA ASN A 83 -0.28 10.09 5.24
C ASN A 83 0.18 10.73 3.91
N THR A 84 1.49 10.69 3.61
CA THR A 84 2.08 11.33 2.41
C THR A 84 3.10 10.46 1.67
N VAL A 85 3.38 9.25 2.15
CA VAL A 85 4.37 8.33 1.58
C VAL A 85 3.75 6.95 1.42
N ASP A 86 3.77 6.45 0.20
CA ASP A 86 3.29 5.10 -0.12
C ASP A 86 4.39 4.05 0.11
N CYS A 87 3.99 2.84 0.49
CA CYS A 87 4.84 1.66 0.47
C CYS A 87 4.63 0.90 -0.84
N GLY A 88 5.53 1.07 -1.78
CA GLY A 88 5.40 0.55 -3.15
C GLY A 88 4.82 1.56 -4.14
N HIS A 89 4.61 1.11 -5.37
CA HIS A 89 4.06 1.89 -6.48
C HIS A 89 3.19 0.99 -7.36
N PRO A 90 2.18 1.48 -8.08
CA PRO A 90 1.33 0.66 -8.96
C PRO A 90 2.10 -0.23 -9.95
N SER A 91 3.24 0.23 -10.46
CA SER A 91 4.13 -0.53 -11.36
C SER A 91 5.29 -1.23 -10.64
N TYR A 92 5.65 -0.83 -9.41
CA TYR A 92 6.77 -1.39 -8.63
C TYR A 92 6.25 -1.86 -7.26
N ARG A 93 5.73 -3.09 -7.21
CA ARG A 93 5.10 -3.68 -6.03
C ARG A 93 6.09 -4.54 -5.25
N PHE A 94 5.91 -4.61 -3.93
CA PHE A 94 6.55 -5.68 -3.15
C PHE A 94 5.96 -7.04 -3.55
N ASP A 95 6.77 -8.10 -3.52
CA ASP A 95 6.30 -9.48 -3.75
C ASP A 95 5.45 -9.94 -2.55
N ASP A 96 6.04 -9.95 -1.36
CA ASP A 96 5.39 -10.32 -0.10
C ASP A 96 5.67 -9.28 1.01
N ILE A 97 4.73 -9.14 1.94
CA ILE A 97 4.89 -8.41 3.21
C ILE A 97 4.65 -9.38 4.35
N TYR A 98 5.66 -9.63 5.19
CA TYR A 98 5.58 -10.50 6.36
C TYR A 98 5.34 -9.67 7.61
N ALA A 99 4.16 -9.81 8.21
CA ALA A 99 3.79 -9.16 9.46
C ALA A 99 3.01 -10.15 10.33
N THR A 100 3.26 -10.16 11.64
CA THR A 100 2.52 -11.01 12.59
C THR A 100 1.05 -10.58 12.66
N ASN A 101 0.79 -9.26 12.61
CA ASN A 101 -0.55 -8.69 12.50
C ASN A 101 -0.70 -8.02 11.13
N GLY A 102 -1.50 -8.61 10.26
CA GLY A 102 -1.77 -8.10 8.92
C GLY A 102 -2.85 -7.02 8.84
N SER A 103 -3.40 -6.59 9.98
CA SER A 103 -4.46 -5.58 10.02
C SER A 103 -3.89 -4.16 9.99
N ILE A 104 -4.40 -3.33 9.08
CA ILE A 104 -4.16 -1.89 9.07
C ILE A 104 -5.22 -1.25 9.98
N GLN A 105 -4.78 -0.49 11.00
CA GLN A 105 -5.68 0.17 11.94
C GLN A 105 -6.17 1.48 11.35
N THR A 106 -7.45 1.52 11.00
CA THR A 106 -8.17 2.70 10.52
C THR A 106 -9.58 2.68 11.08
N SER A 107 -10.33 3.76 11.01
CA SER A 107 -11.79 3.81 11.28
C SER A 107 -12.22 4.76 12.40
N ASP A 108 -11.41 5.78 12.73
CA ASP A 108 -11.85 6.85 13.62
C ASP A 108 -12.99 7.63 12.96
N GLN A 109 -14.05 7.91 13.73
CA GLN A 109 -15.20 8.70 13.28
C GLN A 109 -14.82 10.15 12.95
N ASN A 110 -13.85 10.71 13.69
CA ASN A 110 -13.43 12.10 13.51
C ASN A 110 -12.70 12.34 12.19
N GLU A 111 -12.23 11.27 11.53
CA GLU A 111 -11.58 11.29 10.22
C GLU A 111 -12.55 11.01 9.07
N LYS A 112 -13.88 10.90 9.36
CA LYS A 112 -14.91 10.53 8.39
C LYS A 112 -16.01 11.58 8.32
N GLN A 113 -16.60 11.72 7.16
CA GLN A 113 -17.78 12.54 6.91
C GLN A 113 -18.76 11.81 5.99
N GLN A 114 -19.98 12.33 5.83
CA GLN A 114 -21.03 11.76 4.99
C GLN A 114 -21.38 10.31 5.34
N ILE A 115 -21.33 9.98 6.64
CA ILE A 115 -21.61 8.63 7.14
C ILE A 115 -23.10 8.32 6.91
N ALA A 116 -23.40 7.28 6.13
CA ALA A 116 -24.75 6.86 5.77
C ALA A 116 -24.84 5.33 5.63
N SER A 117 -26.05 4.81 5.67
CA SER A 117 -26.36 3.43 5.27
C SER A 117 -26.29 3.26 3.77
N LEU A 118 -26.07 2.02 3.30
CA LEU A 118 -26.06 1.71 1.88
C LEU A 118 -27.41 2.02 1.22
N THR A 119 -27.36 2.62 0.05
CA THR A 119 -28.52 2.88 -0.82
C THR A 119 -29.04 1.59 -1.47
N THR A 120 -30.22 1.63 -2.07
CA THR A 120 -30.79 0.50 -2.83
C THR A 120 -29.90 0.10 -4.02
N ALA A 121 -29.26 1.06 -4.68
CA ALA A 121 -28.34 0.81 -5.78
C ALA A 121 -27.10 0.07 -5.28
N GLU A 122 -26.51 0.50 -4.16
CA GLU A 122 -25.36 -0.14 -3.53
C GLU A 122 -25.67 -1.56 -3.05
N ILE A 123 -26.84 -1.80 -2.44
CA ILE A 123 -27.28 -3.14 -2.07
C ILE A 123 -27.42 -4.04 -3.31
N THR A 124 -27.94 -3.51 -4.43
CA THR A 124 -28.08 -4.22 -5.69
C THR A 124 -26.72 -4.61 -6.26
N ALA A 125 -25.79 -3.65 -6.30
CA ALA A 125 -24.41 -3.87 -6.74
C ALA A 125 -23.70 -4.92 -5.86
N ALA A 126 -23.76 -4.78 -4.53
CA ALA A 126 -23.14 -5.69 -3.58
C ALA A 126 -23.69 -7.13 -3.70
N LYS A 127 -25.00 -7.27 -3.95
CA LYS A 127 -25.62 -8.58 -4.23
C LYS A 127 -25.08 -9.19 -5.52
N ALA A 128 -24.91 -8.41 -6.57
CA ALA A 128 -24.32 -8.90 -7.82
C ALA A 128 -22.84 -9.29 -7.61
N ILE A 129 -22.07 -8.45 -6.92
CA ILE A 129 -20.65 -8.69 -6.62
C ILE A 129 -20.47 -9.95 -5.75
N SER A 130 -21.36 -10.22 -4.80
CA SER A 130 -21.28 -11.43 -3.95
C SER A 130 -21.30 -12.75 -4.74
N GLN A 131 -21.79 -12.73 -5.98
CA GLN A 131 -21.86 -13.87 -6.88
C GLN A 131 -20.64 -14.00 -7.81
N LEU A 132 -19.72 -13.02 -7.80
CA LEU A 132 -18.56 -12.98 -8.69
C LEU A 132 -17.31 -13.65 -8.10
N PHE A 133 -17.37 -14.12 -6.84
CA PHE A 133 -16.24 -14.81 -6.23
C PHE A 133 -15.98 -16.15 -6.94
N LYS A 134 -14.74 -16.33 -7.35
CA LYS A 134 -14.26 -17.51 -8.09
C LYS A 134 -12.81 -17.83 -7.74
N THR A 135 -12.33 -18.96 -8.17
CA THR A 135 -10.93 -19.36 -8.03
C THR A 135 -10.15 -19.03 -9.30
N PHE A 136 -8.86 -18.69 -9.13
CA PHE A 136 -7.94 -18.40 -10.22
C PHE A 136 -6.49 -18.73 -9.84
N LYS A 137 -5.59 -18.70 -10.81
CA LYS A 137 -4.14 -18.74 -10.61
C LYS A 137 -3.52 -17.54 -11.31
N TRP A 138 -2.43 -17.00 -10.76
CA TRP A 138 -1.67 -15.91 -11.38
C TRP A 138 -0.90 -16.41 -12.59
N ASN A 139 -0.90 -15.69 -13.71
CA ASN A 139 -0.26 -16.07 -14.95
C ASN A 139 1.25 -16.32 -14.77
N ASP A 140 1.97 -15.40 -14.12
CA ASP A 140 3.39 -15.50 -13.82
C ASP A 140 3.74 -16.73 -12.96
N LYS A 141 2.85 -17.09 -12.02
CA LYS A 141 3.04 -18.27 -11.18
C LYS A 141 2.73 -19.58 -11.92
N VAL A 142 1.78 -19.56 -12.87
CA VAL A 142 1.54 -20.69 -13.76
C VAL A 142 2.71 -20.88 -14.73
N GLU A 143 3.24 -19.80 -15.30
CA GLU A 143 4.43 -19.84 -16.15
C GLU A 143 5.64 -20.41 -15.41
N ALA A 144 5.87 -19.99 -14.16
CA ALA A 144 7.03 -20.40 -13.37
C ALA A 144 6.90 -21.83 -12.76
N LYS A 145 5.69 -22.31 -12.44
CA LYS A 145 5.46 -23.50 -11.60
C LYS A 145 4.50 -24.51 -12.23
N GLY A 146 3.91 -24.24 -13.39
CA GLY A 146 2.91 -25.08 -14.04
C GLY A 146 1.76 -25.43 -13.11
N ASP A 147 1.43 -26.74 -13.03
CA ASP A 147 0.35 -27.24 -12.16
C ASP A 147 0.59 -26.99 -10.65
N GLY A 148 1.85 -26.80 -10.23
CA GLY A 148 2.23 -26.45 -8.87
C GLY A 148 1.91 -25.01 -8.45
N ALA A 149 1.39 -24.16 -9.36
CA ALA A 149 0.92 -22.81 -9.01
C ALA A 149 -0.30 -22.90 -8.07
N ARG A 150 -0.28 -22.10 -6.98
CA ARG A 150 -1.37 -22.08 -5.99
C ARG A 150 -2.66 -21.51 -6.59
N THR A 151 -3.78 -22.05 -6.13
CA THR A 151 -5.11 -21.51 -6.42
C THR A 151 -5.44 -20.42 -5.41
N HIS A 152 -5.93 -19.30 -5.92
CA HIS A 152 -6.43 -18.16 -5.16
C HIS A 152 -7.94 -18.04 -5.27
N THR A 153 -8.57 -17.34 -4.35
CA THR A 153 -10.01 -17.03 -4.38
C THR A 153 -10.18 -15.53 -4.34
N GLY A 154 -11.08 -15.02 -5.16
CA GLY A 154 -11.37 -13.59 -5.23
C GLY A 154 -12.32 -13.24 -6.37
N VAL A 155 -12.35 -11.96 -6.72
CA VAL A 155 -13.16 -11.42 -7.82
C VAL A 155 -12.25 -10.86 -8.93
N ILE A 156 -12.82 -10.68 -10.11
CA ILE A 156 -12.15 -10.00 -11.24
C ILE A 156 -12.58 -8.53 -11.22
N ALA A 157 -11.62 -7.60 -11.19
CA ALA A 157 -11.88 -6.17 -11.05
C ALA A 157 -12.78 -5.59 -12.15
N GLN A 158 -12.67 -6.08 -13.39
CA GLN A 158 -13.52 -5.70 -14.52
C GLN A 158 -14.96 -6.16 -14.34
N GLU A 159 -15.19 -7.33 -13.74
CA GLU A 159 -16.53 -7.83 -13.45
C GLU A 159 -17.20 -7.03 -12.33
N VAL A 160 -16.42 -6.62 -11.32
CA VAL A 160 -16.89 -5.73 -10.25
C VAL A 160 -17.30 -4.37 -10.83
N GLN A 161 -16.49 -3.78 -11.72
CA GLN A 161 -16.82 -2.54 -12.41
C GLN A 161 -18.14 -2.67 -13.18
N THR A 162 -18.33 -3.77 -13.91
CA THR A 162 -19.56 -4.06 -14.65
C THR A 162 -20.77 -4.18 -13.73
N ALA A 163 -20.63 -4.86 -12.58
CA ALA A 163 -21.71 -4.99 -11.60
C ALA A 163 -22.13 -3.64 -10.98
N MET A 164 -21.15 -2.75 -10.71
CA MET A 164 -21.41 -1.39 -10.25
C MET A 164 -22.16 -0.58 -11.33
N SER A 165 -21.67 -0.58 -12.56
CA SER A 165 -22.32 0.12 -13.70
C SER A 165 -23.74 -0.36 -13.95
N ASN A 166 -24.01 -1.66 -13.87
CA ASN A 166 -25.35 -2.23 -14.03
C ASN A 166 -26.33 -1.79 -12.91
N ALA A 167 -25.81 -1.42 -11.75
CA ALA A 167 -26.60 -0.84 -10.66
C ALA A 167 -26.73 0.69 -10.73
N GLY A 168 -26.17 1.32 -11.78
CA GLY A 168 -26.18 2.77 -11.97
C GLY A 168 -25.12 3.52 -11.15
N LEU A 169 -24.04 2.81 -10.72
CA LEU A 169 -22.96 3.37 -9.92
C LEU A 169 -21.65 3.38 -10.73
N ASP A 170 -20.79 4.36 -10.44
CA ASP A 170 -19.41 4.34 -10.96
C ASP A 170 -18.49 3.65 -9.93
N ALA A 171 -17.78 2.60 -10.36
CA ALA A 171 -16.84 1.90 -9.50
C ALA A 171 -15.68 2.80 -9.05
N ALA A 172 -15.32 3.81 -9.83
CA ALA A 172 -14.24 4.75 -9.50
C ALA A 172 -14.56 5.64 -8.29
N ASP A 173 -15.82 5.81 -7.93
CA ASP A 173 -16.25 6.54 -6.74
C ASP A 173 -16.04 5.73 -5.43
N TYR A 174 -15.71 4.44 -5.54
CA TYR A 174 -15.57 3.53 -4.42
C TYR A 174 -14.12 3.07 -4.23
N ALA A 175 -13.56 3.31 -3.06
CA ALA A 175 -12.17 3.03 -2.76
C ALA A 175 -11.79 1.53 -2.85
N PHE A 176 -12.75 0.60 -2.78
CA PHE A 176 -12.46 -0.83 -2.96
C PHE A 176 -12.07 -1.20 -4.40
N TRP A 177 -12.38 -0.36 -5.41
CA TRP A 177 -11.98 -0.57 -6.79
C TRP A 177 -10.90 0.44 -7.18
N CYS A 178 -9.85 -0.01 -7.85
CA CYS A 178 -8.73 0.82 -8.26
C CYS A 178 -8.41 0.61 -9.73
N SER A 179 -8.03 1.69 -10.42
CA SER A 179 -7.42 1.64 -11.75
C SER A 179 -6.22 2.59 -11.78
N ASN A 180 -5.06 2.04 -12.11
CA ASN A 180 -3.81 2.78 -12.19
C ASN A 180 -3.25 2.67 -13.60
N THR A 181 -2.92 3.80 -14.20
CA THR A 181 -2.28 3.88 -15.52
C THR A 181 -0.89 4.47 -15.38
N TRP A 182 0.09 3.87 -16.06
CA TRP A 182 1.47 4.33 -16.12
C TRP A 182 2.06 4.08 -17.50
N THR A 183 3.18 4.71 -17.79
CA THR A 183 3.98 4.43 -18.99
C THR A 183 5.12 3.47 -18.60
N ASP A 184 5.28 2.39 -19.36
CA ASP A 184 6.39 1.45 -19.17
C ASP A 184 7.72 2.00 -19.76
N ASP A 185 8.81 1.26 -19.58
CA ASP A 185 10.15 1.67 -20.02
C ASP A 185 10.25 1.74 -21.56
N ASP A 186 9.37 1.08 -22.29
CA ASP A 186 9.26 1.11 -23.76
C ASP A 186 8.37 2.26 -24.26
N GLY A 187 7.80 3.07 -23.37
CA GLY A 187 6.92 4.19 -23.69
C GLY A 187 5.46 3.82 -23.91
N ASN A 188 5.04 2.58 -23.64
CA ASN A 188 3.66 2.14 -23.81
C ASN A 188 2.81 2.47 -22.56
N SER A 189 1.56 2.87 -22.80
CA SER A 189 0.59 3.06 -21.71
C SER A 189 0.10 1.70 -21.20
N GLN A 190 0.28 1.46 -19.91
CA GLN A 190 -0.18 0.28 -19.21
C GLN A 190 -1.26 0.67 -18.20
N THR A 191 -2.28 -0.19 -18.04
CA THR A 191 -3.33 0.01 -17.03
C THR A 191 -3.52 -1.26 -16.21
N ARG A 192 -3.60 -1.12 -14.90
CA ARG A 192 -3.90 -2.22 -13.98
C ARG A 192 -5.06 -1.86 -13.08
N MET A 193 -6.08 -2.72 -13.10
CA MET A 193 -7.19 -2.66 -12.17
C MET A 193 -6.89 -3.53 -10.94
N GLY A 194 -7.45 -3.17 -9.80
CA GLY A 194 -7.27 -3.88 -8.54
C GLY A 194 -8.46 -3.77 -7.61
N ILE A 195 -8.47 -4.62 -6.59
CA ILE A 195 -9.51 -4.66 -5.55
C ILE A 195 -8.84 -4.56 -4.17
N ARG A 196 -9.34 -3.64 -3.35
CA ARG A 196 -9.05 -3.60 -1.91
C ARG A 196 -10.05 -4.49 -1.20
N TYR A 197 -9.68 -5.73 -0.99
CA TYR A 197 -10.57 -6.75 -0.45
C TYR A 197 -11.20 -6.42 0.91
N PRO A 198 -10.50 -5.82 1.90
CA PRO A 198 -11.13 -5.46 3.17
C PRO A 198 -12.36 -4.55 3.00
N GLU A 199 -12.28 -3.55 2.14
CA GLU A 199 -13.39 -2.63 1.88
C GLU A 199 -14.49 -3.30 1.04
N LEU A 200 -14.13 -4.07 0.02
CA LEU A 200 -15.10 -4.83 -0.78
C LEU A 200 -15.89 -5.82 0.10
N LEU A 201 -15.22 -6.54 0.98
CA LEU A 201 -15.86 -7.50 1.88
C LEU A 201 -16.76 -6.79 2.91
N ALA A 202 -16.36 -5.62 3.42
CA ALA A 202 -17.20 -4.79 4.28
C ALA A 202 -18.47 -4.31 3.55
N PHE A 203 -18.32 -3.87 2.29
CA PHE A 203 -19.45 -3.45 1.44
C PHE A 203 -20.44 -4.61 1.18
N VAL A 204 -19.95 -5.79 0.79
CA VAL A 204 -20.78 -6.98 0.59
C VAL A 204 -21.41 -7.45 1.90
N GLY A 205 -20.67 -7.41 3.02
CA GLY A 205 -21.15 -7.77 4.35
C GLY A 205 -22.31 -6.90 4.81
N ALA A 206 -22.16 -5.57 4.72
CA ALA A 206 -23.22 -4.62 5.09
C ALA A 206 -24.51 -4.83 4.27
N ALA A 207 -24.39 -5.08 2.96
CA ALA A 207 -25.56 -5.38 2.13
C ALA A 207 -26.20 -6.74 2.48
N THR A 208 -25.42 -7.71 2.91
CA THR A 208 -25.91 -9.00 3.35
C THR A 208 -26.76 -8.86 4.63
N GLU A 209 -26.28 -8.11 5.63
CA GLU A 209 -27.03 -7.82 6.86
C GLU A 209 -28.35 -7.10 6.56
N GLN A 210 -28.36 -6.09 5.72
CA GLN A 210 -29.60 -5.42 5.32
C GLN A 210 -30.60 -6.36 4.65
N ARG A 211 -30.13 -7.30 3.84
CA ARG A 211 -30.97 -8.31 3.19
C ARG A 211 -31.54 -9.29 4.19
N LEU A 212 -30.74 -9.75 5.16
CA LEU A 212 -31.20 -10.64 6.24
C LEU A 212 -32.27 -9.95 7.09
N ALA A 213 -32.06 -8.72 7.55
CA ALA A 213 -33.05 -7.95 8.29
C ALA A 213 -34.37 -7.79 7.53
N ASN A 214 -34.33 -7.57 6.22
CA ASN A 214 -35.52 -7.52 5.39
C ASN A 214 -36.25 -8.88 5.28
N ILE A 215 -35.51 -10.00 5.24
CA ILE A 215 -36.08 -11.34 5.23
C ILE A 215 -36.75 -11.66 6.57
N GLU A 216 -36.08 -11.34 7.69
CA GLU A 216 -36.62 -11.50 9.04
C GLU A 216 -37.92 -10.73 9.24
N THR A 217 -37.95 -9.47 8.79
CA THR A 217 -39.17 -8.63 8.84
C THR A 217 -40.30 -9.27 8.06
N ARG A 218 -40.04 -9.79 6.88
CA ARG A 218 -41.07 -10.46 6.05
C ARG A 218 -41.52 -11.78 6.66
N LEU A 219 -40.60 -12.54 7.26
CA LEU A 219 -40.91 -13.80 7.94
C LEU A 219 -41.84 -13.53 9.15
N THR A 220 -41.48 -12.58 10.00
CA THR A 220 -42.29 -12.16 11.13
C THR A 220 -43.70 -11.75 10.71
N ALA A 221 -43.83 -11.00 9.61
CA ALA A 221 -45.14 -10.61 9.08
C ALA A 221 -45.95 -11.79 8.52
N LEU A 222 -45.33 -12.85 8.03
CA LEU A 222 -45.99 -14.06 7.58
C LEU A 222 -46.43 -14.95 8.74
N GLU A 223 -45.65 -15.02 9.81
CA GLU A 223 -45.94 -15.79 11.02
C GLU A 223 -47.05 -15.16 11.87
N ALA A 224 -47.29 -13.86 11.74
CA ALA A 224 -48.34 -13.12 12.45
C ALA A 224 -49.74 -13.22 11.80
N ASN A 225 -49.85 -13.84 10.63
CA ASN A 225 -51.10 -14.09 9.90
C ASN A 225 -51.52 -15.55 10.01
#